data_1acefe2da594ac6f9456b1f2293bd065
#
_entry.id   1acefe2da594ac6f9456b1f2293bd065
#
_cell.length_a   1.000
_cell.length_b   1.000
_cell.length_c   1.000
_cell.angle_alpha   90.00
_cell.angle_beta   90.00
_cell.angle_gamma   90.00
#
_symmetry.space_group_name_H-M   'P 1'
#
loop_
_entity.id
_entity.type
_entity.pdbx_description
1 polymer ?
#
loop_
_entity_poly.entity_id
_entity_poly.type
_entity_poly.pdbx_seq_one_letter_code
_entity_poly.pdbx_strand_id
1 'polypeptide(L)'
;SIGSKGAGQSSLSSFGRSMLLRLVMKRKQRELGLLEQATKRPEFSSVLQQLFSEFRAFRVGPNDLERGAQSVKNKVLQKKLQELAICMAAYEEEISRHGERDIDPIMEIVEALPQSPLMENSHVFIDGFHWFTPTHYELIYTLFDLAKEAVITIDLPMAPKALNLARRGEHLFSRPLEIYDTLVARYGSRINWVGFDGKRGSHIVQELESNYFTSPSKQNSTDTTVPLIRGYNREREADAVARRILAYVESSPEARYRNVCIMLRESETYGDTLEKVFERYGIPHFIDRQRPMKNHPLGELLTALFDIVRHNYSRDSMFLLLKTDLMPLTREAVDELENYVLEFGIDHYKWERESWPYLRGFHEGQDEECHVDAPRRARVNQARKTIMAILSPWFDFAAHSE
;
A
#
# COMPACT_ATOMS: atom_id res chain seq x y z
N SER A 1 22.24 0.41 14.03
CA SER A 1 22.47 1.69 13.32
C SER A 1 23.69 1.55 12.40
N ILE A 2 23.48 1.03 11.21
CA ILE A 2 24.48 1.02 10.13
C ILE A 2 24.48 2.42 9.54
N GLY A 3 25.60 3.15 9.67
CA GLY A 3 25.93 4.32 8.88
C GLY A 3 25.43 5.67 9.34
N SER A 4 26.05 6.26 10.35
CA SER A 4 25.92 7.69 10.64
C SER A 4 27.02 8.56 10.01
N LYS A 5 27.60 8.19 8.86
CA LYS A 5 28.54 9.03 8.11
C LYS A 5 28.03 9.50 6.75
N GLY A 6 26.73 9.43 6.54
CA GLY A 6 26.02 10.01 5.39
C GLY A 6 24.76 10.77 5.80
N ALA A 7 24.59 11.09 7.08
CA ALA A 7 23.37 11.71 7.64
C ALA A 7 23.25 13.22 7.34
N GLY A 8 23.51 13.63 6.10
CA GLY A 8 23.34 15.01 5.62
C GLY A 8 22.51 15.12 4.33
N GLN A 9 22.22 14.02 3.67
CA GLN A 9 21.31 14.02 2.52
C GLN A 9 19.99 13.40 2.95
N SER A 10 18.95 14.22 3.14
CA SER A 10 17.60 13.73 3.37
C SER A 10 17.12 13.04 2.10
N SER A 11 17.02 11.71 2.13
CA SER A 11 16.42 11.00 1.02
C SER A 11 14.98 11.46 0.83
N LEU A 12 14.61 11.79 -0.41
CA LEU A 12 13.22 12.16 -0.76
C LEU A 12 12.25 11.11 -0.24
N SER A 13 11.24 11.55 0.50
CA SER A 13 10.14 10.68 0.91
C SER A 13 9.42 10.10 -0.31
N SER A 14 8.69 9.01 -0.16
CA SER A 14 7.87 8.44 -1.23
C SER A 14 6.90 9.47 -1.83
N PHE A 15 6.37 10.35 -0.99
CA PHE A 15 5.52 11.46 -1.41
C PHE A 15 6.30 12.48 -2.26
N GLY A 16 7.49 12.89 -1.81
CA GLY A 16 8.36 13.80 -2.56
C GLY A 16 8.73 13.25 -3.94
N ARG A 17 9.05 11.96 -4.03
CA ARG A 17 9.31 11.26 -5.30
C ARG A 17 8.08 11.26 -6.22
N SER A 18 6.89 11.03 -5.69
CA SER A 18 5.64 11.08 -6.46
C SER A 18 5.35 12.49 -6.99
N MET A 19 5.60 13.54 -6.18
CA MET A 19 5.46 14.94 -6.62
C MET A 19 6.47 15.28 -7.72
N LEU A 20 7.72 14.84 -7.59
CA LEU A 20 8.76 15.07 -8.59
C LEU A 20 8.42 14.39 -9.92
N LEU A 21 7.95 13.15 -9.86
CA LEU A 21 7.42 12.43 -11.03
C LEU A 21 6.28 13.20 -11.69
N ARG A 22 5.35 13.71 -10.91
CA ARG A 22 4.22 14.51 -11.44
C ARG A 22 4.71 15.77 -12.15
N LEU A 23 5.69 16.47 -11.58
CA LEU A 23 6.31 17.66 -12.19
C LEU A 23 6.98 17.29 -13.52
N VAL A 24 7.80 16.24 -13.54
CA VAL A 24 8.48 15.74 -14.74
C VAL A 24 7.47 15.36 -15.82
N MET A 25 6.42 14.62 -15.47
CA MET A 25 5.38 14.24 -16.43
C MET A 25 4.65 15.46 -17.01
N LYS A 26 4.34 16.48 -16.18
CA LYS A 26 3.74 17.73 -16.66
C LYS A 26 4.63 18.44 -17.67
N ARG A 27 5.94 18.48 -17.42
CA ARG A 27 6.93 19.08 -18.35
C ARG A 27 7.07 18.28 -19.65
N LYS A 28 7.06 16.95 -19.56
CA LYS A 28 7.23 16.03 -20.70
C LYS A 28 5.93 15.68 -21.42
N GLN A 29 4.78 16.16 -20.98
CA GLN A 29 3.47 15.80 -21.48
C GLN A 29 3.36 15.87 -23.01
N ARG A 30 3.95 16.88 -23.64
CA ARG A 30 3.92 17.09 -25.10
C ARG A 30 4.73 16.05 -25.89
N GLU A 31 5.69 15.38 -25.22
CA GLU A 31 6.53 14.34 -25.81
C GLU A 31 5.87 12.95 -25.71
N LEU A 32 4.81 12.83 -24.88
CA LEU A 32 4.08 11.60 -24.60
C LEU A 32 2.80 11.56 -25.43
N GLY A 33 2.67 10.57 -26.29
CA GLY A 33 1.45 10.42 -27.09
C GLY A 33 0.46 9.43 -26.46
N LEU A 34 0.93 8.23 -26.09
CA LEU A 34 0.10 7.17 -25.49
C LEU A 34 -0.23 7.48 -24.03
N LEU A 35 0.76 7.93 -23.27
CA LEU A 35 0.63 8.19 -21.83
C LEU A 35 0.12 9.62 -21.52
N GLU A 36 -0.01 10.51 -22.52
CA GLU A 36 -0.41 11.90 -22.34
C GLU A 36 -1.67 12.07 -21.46
N GLN A 37 -2.72 11.31 -21.75
CA GLN A 37 -3.97 11.40 -20.98
C GLN A 37 -3.83 10.85 -19.56
N ALA A 38 -2.98 9.84 -19.38
CA ALA A 38 -2.71 9.26 -18.07
C ALA A 38 -1.96 10.26 -17.15
N THR A 39 -1.10 11.12 -17.71
CA THR A 39 -0.35 12.11 -16.91
C THR A 39 -1.24 13.16 -16.25
N LYS A 40 -2.48 13.32 -16.73
CA LYS A 40 -3.47 14.25 -16.15
C LYS A 40 -4.10 13.70 -14.86
N ARG A 41 -3.98 12.40 -14.60
CA ARG A 41 -4.53 11.75 -13.41
C ARG A 41 -3.53 11.79 -12.26
N PRO A 42 -3.92 12.31 -11.08
CA PRO A 42 -3.01 12.41 -9.94
C PRO A 42 -2.38 11.07 -9.51
N GLU A 43 -3.16 9.99 -9.57
CA GLU A 43 -2.75 8.66 -9.13
C GLU A 43 -1.68 8.04 -10.05
N PHE A 44 -1.55 8.51 -11.29
CA PHE A 44 -0.62 7.95 -12.25
C PHE A 44 0.85 8.11 -11.84
N SER A 45 1.18 9.17 -11.12
CA SER A 45 2.53 9.38 -10.58
C SER A 45 2.92 8.29 -9.57
N SER A 46 1.98 7.87 -8.72
CA SER A 46 2.21 6.79 -7.76
C SER A 46 2.40 5.43 -8.45
N VAL A 47 1.62 5.17 -9.50
CA VAL A 47 1.76 3.95 -10.31
C VAL A 47 3.12 3.92 -11.02
N LEU A 48 3.57 5.04 -11.59
CA LEU A 48 4.91 5.13 -12.21
C LEU A 48 6.02 4.98 -11.19
N GLN A 49 5.88 5.56 -10.01
CA GLN A 49 6.86 5.40 -8.94
C GLN A 49 7.04 3.93 -8.54
N GLN A 50 5.93 3.20 -8.39
CA GLN A 50 5.96 1.77 -8.10
C GLN A 50 6.63 0.99 -9.25
N LEU A 51 6.24 1.26 -10.49
CA LEU A 51 6.82 0.62 -11.67
C LEU A 51 8.33 0.88 -11.79
N PHE A 52 8.78 2.12 -11.56
CA PHE A 52 10.20 2.46 -11.58
C PHE A 52 10.98 1.82 -10.44
N SER A 53 10.35 1.63 -9.27
CA SER A 53 10.94 0.85 -8.17
C SER A 53 11.12 -0.62 -8.55
N GLU A 54 10.13 -1.21 -9.22
CA GLU A 54 10.26 -2.57 -9.77
C GLU A 54 11.36 -2.65 -10.83
N PHE A 55 11.43 -1.71 -11.76
CA PHE A 55 12.49 -1.68 -12.76
C PHE A 55 13.88 -1.63 -12.11
N ARG A 56 14.07 -0.80 -11.09
CA ARG A 56 15.35 -0.74 -10.35
C ARG A 56 15.68 -2.04 -9.64
N ALA A 57 14.70 -2.67 -9.00
CA ALA A 57 14.90 -3.97 -8.35
C ALA A 57 15.35 -5.05 -9.35
N PHE A 58 14.94 -4.93 -10.62
CA PHE A 58 15.36 -5.79 -11.72
C PHE A 58 16.54 -5.23 -12.53
N ARG A 59 17.15 -4.11 -12.10
CA ARG A 59 18.26 -3.42 -12.76
C ARG A 59 17.94 -3.00 -14.19
N VAL A 60 16.70 -2.62 -14.45
CA VAL A 60 16.21 -2.13 -15.74
C VAL A 60 16.25 -0.60 -15.73
N GLY A 61 17.10 0.00 -16.55
CA GLY A 61 17.19 1.44 -16.75
C GLY A 61 16.50 1.93 -18.04
N PRO A 62 16.55 3.27 -18.30
CA PRO A 62 15.96 3.84 -19.52
C PRO A 62 16.47 3.20 -20.82
N ASN A 63 17.79 2.94 -20.90
CA ASN A 63 18.40 2.33 -22.08
C ASN A 63 17.92 0.88 -22.32
N ASP A 64 17.59 0.15 -21.25
CA ASP A 64 17.07 -1.21 -21.37
C ASP A 64 15.64 -1.19 -21.89
N LEU A 65 14.83 -0.22 -21.48
CA LEU A 65 13.47 0.00 -21.99
C LEU A 65 13.49 0.35 -23.48
N GLU A 66 14.43 1.18 -23.92
CA GLU A 66 14.63 1.52 -25.34
C GLU A 66 15.04 0.31 -26.15
N ARG A 67 16.00 -0.49 -25.66
CA ARG A 67 16.40 -1.76 -26.32
C ARG A 67 15.24 -2.74 -26.38
N GLY A 68 14.49 -2.86 -25.27
CA GLY A 68 13.28 -3.67 -25.23
C GLY A 68 12.24 -3.22 -26.26
N ALA A 69 12.04 -1.91 -26.39
CA ALA A 69 11.13 -1.35 -27.40
C ALA A 69 11.49 -1.75 -28.84
N GLN A 70 12.79 -1.79 -29.17
CA GLN A 70 13.25 -2.18 -30.50
C GLN A 70 13.02 -3.67 -30.79
N SER A 71 13.00 -4.52 -29.77
CA SER A 71 12.82 -5.98 -29.93
C SER A 71 11.36 -6.42 -30.04
N VAL A 72 10.41 -5.56 -29.67
CA VAL A 72 8.99 -5.91 -29.57
C VAL A 72 8.27 -5.65 -30.89
N LYS A 73 7.51 -6.64 -31.39
CA LYS A 73 6.70 -6.52 -32.64
C LYS A 73 5.42 -5.70 -32.45
N ASN A 74 4.88 -5.65 -31.24
CA ASN A 74 3.64 -4.92 -30.94
C ASN A 74 3.93 -3.41 -30.86
N LYS A 75 3.42 -2.66 -31.83
CA LYS A 75 3.62 -1.20 -31.95
C LYS A 75 3.14 -0.40 -30.73
N VAL A 76 2.06 -0.83 -30.08
CA VAL A 76 1.53 -0.16 -28.88
C VAL A 76 2.48 -0.38 -27.71
N LEU A 77 2.96 -1.60 -27.50
CA LEU A 77 3.92 -1.93 -26.46
C LEU A 77 5.27 -1.25 -26.73
N GLN A 78 5.73 -1.23 -27.97
CA GLN A 78 6.92 -0.51 -28.39
C GLN A 78 6.85 0.97 -27.99
N LYS A 79 5.77 1.66 -28.37
CA LYS A 79 5.56 3.05 -28.02
C LYS A 79 5.47 3.28 -26.51
N LYS A 80 4.75 2.38 -25.79
CA LYS A 80 4.67 2.45 -24.33
C LYS A 80 6.04 2.36 -23.65
N LEU A 81 6.90 1.43 -24.09
CA LEU A 81 8.26 1.28 -23.55
C LEU A 81 9.11 2.51 -23.85
N GLN A 82 9.03 3.09 -25.04
CA GLN A 82 9.73 4.33 -25.39
C GLN A 82 9.30 5.50 -24.50
N GLU A 83 7.99 5.68 -24.30
CA GLU A 83 7.48 6.77 -23.46
C GLU A 83 7.83 6.55 -21.97
N LEU A 84 7.85 5.30 -21.49
CA LEU A 84 8.32 4.97 -20.13
C LEU A 84 9.82 5.26 -19.99
N ALA A 85 10.64 4.99 -21.01
CA ALA A 85 12.06 5.33 -21.01
C ALA A 85 12.28 6.84 -20.91
N ILE A 86 11.52 7.64 -21.66
CA ILE A 86 11.56 9.12 -21.58
C ILE A 86 11.20 9.60 -20.18
N CYS A 87 10.12 9.07 -19.59
CA CYS A 87 9.69 9.44 -18.24
C CYS A 87 10.74 9.09 -17.18
N MET A 88 11.33 7.89 -17.29
CA MET A 88 12.31 7.39 -16.34
C MET A 88 13.62 8.21 -16.42
N ALA A 89 14.13 8.46 -17.64
CA ALA A 89 15.33 9.26 -17.85
C ALA A 89 15.18 10.70 -17.34
N ALA A 90 14.04 11.34 -17.65
CA ALA A 90 13.76 12.69 -17.17
C ALA A 90 13.59 12.77 -15.65
N TYR A 91 13.04 11.72 -15.04
CA TYR A 91 12.92 11.61 -13.60
C TYR A 91 14.29 11.43 -12.91
N GLU A 92 15.16 10.58 -13.43
CA GLU A 92 16.52 10.37 -12.93
C GLU A 92 17.36 11.66 -13.05
N GLU A 93 17.22 12.38 -14.16
CA GLU A 93 17.86 13.67 -14.35
C GLU A 93 17.41 14.70 -13.29
N GLU A 94 16.10 14.78 -13.04
CA GLU A 94 15.54 15.74 -12.06
C GLU A 94 15.98 15.42 -10.64
N ILE A 95 15.98 14.14 -10.24
CA ILE A 95 16.51 13.69 -8.93
C ILE A 95 17.99 14.07 -8.78
N SER A 96 18.79 13.82 -9.82
CA SER A 96 20.21 14.15 -9.82
C SER A 96 20.47 15.64 -9.68
N ARG A 97 19.61 16.50 -10.23
CA ARG A 97 19.69 17.97 -10.07
C ARG A 97 19.48 18.42 -8.63
N HIS A 98 18.72 17.66 -7.85
CA HIS A 98 18.51 17.92 -6.41
C HIS A 98 19.63 17.33 -5.53
N GLY A 99 20.67 16.77 -6.14
CA GLY A 99 21.78 16.15 -5.41
C GLY A 99 21.44 14.81 -4.77
N GLU A 100 20.31 14.21 -5.13
CA GLU A 100 19.85 12.95 -4.63
C GLU A 100 20.10 11.81 -5.63
N ARG A 101 20.09 10.59 -5.12
CA ARG A 101 20.13 9.36 -5.89
C ARG A 101 18.85 8.56 -5.61
N ASP A 102 18.16 8.15 -6.66
CA ASP A 102 17.06 7.19 -6.54
C ASP A 102 17.58 5.77 -6.78
N ILE A 103 18.40 5.30 -5.85
CA ILE A 103 18.98 3.97 -5.88
C ILE A 103 18.03 3.03 -5.11
N ASP A 104 18.00 1.77 -5.51
CA ASP A 104 17.35 0.72 -4.71
C ASP A 104 18.01 0.69 -3.32
N PRO A 105 17.25 0.79 -2.21
CA PRO A 105 17.80 0.77 -0.86
C PRO A 105 18.69 -0.45 -0.58
N ILE A 106 18.43 -1.57 -1.26
CA ILE A 106 19.25 -2.78 -1.16
C ILE A 106 20.65 -2.52 -1.71
N MET A 107 20.77 -1.77 -2.81
CA MET A 107 22.08 -1.46 -3.39
C MET A 107 22.89 -0.50 -2.52
N GLU A 108 22.24 0.42 -1.80
CA GLU A 108 22.94 1.24 -0.79
C GLU A 108 23.52 0.38 0.34
N ILE A 109 22.79 -0.64 0.76
CA ILE A 109 23.28 -1.62 1.74
C ILE A 109 24.47 -2.40 1.17
N VAL A 110 24.36 -2.88 -0.07
CA VAL A 110 25.43 -3.63 -0.75
C VAL A 110 26.73 -2.81 -0.83
N GLU A 111 26.63 -1.52 -1.14
CA GLU A 111 27.80 -0.60 -1.19
C GLU A 111 28.42 -0.36 0.19
N ALA A 112 27.62 -0.33 1.26
CA ALA A 112 28.07 -0.04 2.62
C ALA A 112 28.59 -1.27 3.38
N LEU A 113 28.12 -2.46 3.07
CA LEU A 113 28.45 -3.71 3.78
C LEU A 113 29.95 -4.02 3.88
N PRO A 114 30.78 -3.87 2.81
CA PRO A 114 32.21 -4.17 2.88
C PRO A 114 32.99 -3.34 3.91
N GLN A 115 32.48 -2.18 4.27
CA GLN A 115 33.09 -1.26 5.25
C GLN A 115 32.46 -1.39 6.63
N SER A 116 31.49 -2.27 6.80
CA SER A 116 30.75 -2.43 8.05
C SER A 116 31.45 -3.39 9.01
N PRO A 117 31.73 -2.99 10.24
CA PRO A 117 32.32 -3.88 11.25
C PRO A 117 31.37 -5.02 11.65
N LEU A 118 30.08 -4.94 11.28
CA LEU A 118 29.10 -6.00 11.54
C LEU A 118 29.41 -7.28 10.77
N MET A 119 30.17 -7.19 9.68
CA MET A 119 30.49 -8.35 8.84
C MET A 119 31.69 -9.14 9.37
N GLU A 120 32.50 -8.55 10.27
CA GLU A 120 33.64 -9.26 10.86
C GLU A 120 33.21 -10.47 11.68
N ASN A 121 33.64 -11.66 11.27
CA ASN A 121 33.28 -12.94 11.88
C ASN A 121 31.77 -13.23 11.95
N SER A 122 30.96 -12.59 11.10
CA SER A 122 29.53 -12.79 11.08
C SER A 122 29.11 -14.18 10.58
N HIS A 123 27.98 -14.68 11.09
CA HIS A 123 27.26 -15.83 10.57
C HIS A 123 25.95 -15.34 9.99
N VAL A 124 25.69 -15.60 8.72
CA VAL A 124 24.51 -15.12 8.00
C VAL A 124 23.54 -16.27 7.76
N PHE A 125 22.28 -16.08 8.13
CA PHE A 125 21.20 -17.02 7.91
C PHE A 125 20.10 -16.36 7.09
N ILE A 126 19.74 -16.97 5.96
CA ILE A 126 18.66 -16.53 5.06
C ILE A 126 17.61 -17.64 5.02
N ASP A 127 16.41 -17.37 5.51
CA ASP A 127 15.36 -18.39 5.67
C ASP A 127 14.00 -17.88 5.20
N GLY A 128 13.17 -18.76 4.61
CA GLY A 128 11.79 -18.50 4.26
C GLY A 128 11.56 -17.70 2.96
N PHE A 129 12.54 -17.64 2.08
CA PHE A 129 12.41 -16.95 0.79
C PHE A 129 12.21 -17.95 -0.37
N HIS A 130 11.27 -17.62 -1.26
CA HIS A 130 10.93 -18.44 -2.41
C HIS A 130 11.40 -17.88 -3.76
N TRP A 131 11.85 -16.63 -3.80
CA TRP A 131 12.41 -15.97 -4.98
C TRP A 131 13.20 -14.72 -4.60
N PHE A 132 14.10 -14.29 -5.48
CA PHE A 132 14.90 -13.08 -5.32
C PHE A 132 14.92 -12.24 -6.59
N THR A 133 14.98 -10.90 -6.43
CA THR A 133 15.28 -9.99 -7.54
C THR A 133 16.79 -9.98 -7.81
N PRO A 134 17.25 -9.46 -8.95
CA PRO A 134 18.67 -9.27 -9.20
C PRO A 134 19.39 -8.44 -8.13
N THR A 135 18.75 -7.43 -7.54
CA THR A 135 19.35 -6.64 -6.44
C THR A 135 19.45 -7.45 -5.15
N HIS A 136 18.49 -8.34 -4.88
CA HIS A 136 18.59 -9.28 -3.76
C HIS A 136 19.77 -10.25 -3.94
N TYR A 137 20.02 -10.74 -5.15
CA TYR A 137 21.19 -11.59 -5.41
C TYR A 137 22.50 -10.86 -5.15
N GLU A 138 22.64 -9.58 -5.52
CA GLU A 138 23.83 -8.79 -5.20
C GLU A 138 24.05 -8.69 -3.68
N LEU A 139 22.97 -8.48 -2.93
CA LEU A 139 23.04 -8.48 -1.47
C LEU A 139 23.47 -9.84 -0.92
N ILE A 140 22.85 -10.93 -1.39
CA ILE A 140 23.21 -12.31 -0.98
C ILE A 140 24.68 -12.61 -1.29
N TYR A 141 25.14 -12.24 -2.46
CA TYR A 141 26.53 -12.44 -2.86
C TYR A 141 27.49 -11.66 -1.95
N THR A 142 27.18 -10.40 -1.70
CA THR A 142 27.99 -9.56 -0.81
C THR A 142 28.03 -10.13 0.61
N LEU A 143 26.86 -10.54 1.15
CA LEU A 143 26.77 -11.14 2.47
C LEU A 143 27.56 -12.46 2.55
N PHE A 144 27.45 -13.34 1.53
CA PHE A 144 28.11 -14.64 1.52
C PHE A 144 29.62 -14.50 1.34
N ASP A 145 30.07 -13.54 0.54
CA ASP A 145 31.50 -13.31 0.29
C ASP A 145 32.20 -12.63 1.49
N LEU A 146 31.47 -11.91 2.36
CA LEU A 146 32.01 -11.23 3.55
C LEU A 146 31.85 -12.03 4.84
N ALA A 147 30.83 -12.88 4.95
CA ALA A 147 30.55 -13.65 6.16
C ALA A 147 31.58 -14.77 6.39
N LYS A 148 31.83 -15.09 7.66
CA LYS A 148 32.58 -16.26 8.04
C LYS A 148 31.87 -17.56 7.64
N GLU A 149 30.55 -17.56 7.78
CA GLU A 149 29.67 -18.67 7.41
C GLU A 149 28.34 -18.09 6.96
N ALA A 150 27.77 -18.65 5.89
CA ALA A 150 26.47 -18.27 5.39
C ALA A 150 25.61 -19.50 5.11
N VAL A 151 24.37 -19.46 5.54
CA VAL A 151 23.40 -20.55 5.38
C VAL A 151 22.13 -19.94 4.73
N ILE A 152 21.64 -20.62 3.70
CA ILE A 152 20.34 -20.30 3.09
C ILE A 152 19.48 -21.56 3.04
N THR A 153 18.22 -21.44 3.46
CA THR A 153 17.25 -22.53 3.30
C THR A 153 16.52 -22.37 1.97
N ILE A 154 16.33 -23.48 1.28
CA ILE A 154 15.60 -23.51 0.00
C ILE A 154 14.61 -24.67 0.04
N ASP A 155 13.34 -24.38 -0.20
CA ASP A 155 12.28 -25.40 -0.27
C ASP A 155 12.35 -26.13 -1.62
N LEU A 156 13.03 -27.27 -1.64
CA LEU A 156 13.18 -28.11 -2.83
C LEU A 156 12.72 -29.54 -2.56
N PRO A 157 12.00 -30.17 -3.51
CA PRO A 157 11.68 -31.58 -3.41
C PRO A 157 12.92 -32.41 -3.68
N MET A 158 13.20 -33.36 -2.80
CA MET A 158 14.34 -34.28 -2.97
C MET A 158 14.10 -35.33 -4.07
N ALA A 159 12.86 -35.52 -4.52
CA ALA A 159 12.51 -36.50 -5.54
C ALA A 159 13.00 -36.07 -6.94
N PRO A 160 13.80 -36.85 -7.67
CA PRO A 160 14.34 -36.50 -8.99
C PRO A 160 13.25 -36.14 -10.01
N LYS A 161 12.08 -36.80 -9.95
CA LYS A 161 10.94 -36.51 -10.84
C LYS A 161 10.39 -35.12 -10.61
N ALA A 162 10.22 -34.70 -9.34
CA ALA A 162 9.70 -33.36 -9.00
C ALA A 162 10.70 -32.26 -9.39
N LEU A 163 12.01 -32.48 -9.21
CA LEU A 163 13.05 -31.56 -9.69
C LEU A 163 13.03 -31.39 -11.21
N ASN A 164 12.82 -32.47 -11.97
CA ASN A 164 12.74 -32.42 -13.42
C ASN A 164 11.49 -31.62 -13.88
N LEU A 165 10.35 -31.76 -13.21
CA LEU A 165 9.15 -30.98 -13.48
C LEU A 165 9.36 -29.51 -13.11
N ALA A 166 10.00 -29.22 -12.00
CA ALA A 166 10.34 -27.87 -11.58
C ALA A 166 11.24 -27.15 -12.62
N ARG A 167 12.25 -27.86 -13.18
CA ARG A 167 13.11 -27.32 -14.25
C ARG A 167 12.37 -26.98 -15.54
N ARG A 168 11.24 -27.62 -15.79
CA ARG A 168 10.36 -27.31 -16.95
C ARG A 168 9.39 -26.15 -16.66
N GLY A 169 9.41 -25.56 -15.47
CA GLY A 169 8.43 -24.56 -15.03
C GLY A 169 7.04 -25.12 -14.73
N GLU A 170 6.91 -26.43 -14.66
CA GLU A 170 5.62 -27.15 -14.51
C GLU A 170 5.32 -27.53 -13.05
N HIS A 171 6.10 -27.01 -12.09
CA HIS A 171 5.98 -27.38 -10.69
C HIS A 171 6.05 -26.17 -9.77
N LEU A 172 5.42 -26.29 -8.59
CA LEU A 172 5.43 -25.28 -7.53
C LEU A 172 6.86 -24.80 -7.15
N PHE A 173 7.82 -25.68 -7.18
CA PHE A 173 9.21 -25.44 -6.79
C PHE A 173 10.10 -24.87 -7.91
N SER A 174 9.54 -24.41 -9.02
CA SER A 174 10.32 -23.81 -10.12
C SER A 174 11.11 -22.59 -9.68
N ARG A 175 10.51 -21.72 -8.86
CA ARG A 175 11.17 -20.52 -8.32
C ARG A 175 12.28 -20.85 -7.31
N PRO A 176 12.05 -21.68 -6.28
CA PRO A 176 13.14 -22.14 -5.42
C PRO A 176 14.28 -22.83 -6.18
N LEU A 177 13.97 -23.54 -7.26
CA LEU A 177 15.00 -24.18 -8.10
C LEU A 177 15.87 -23.15 -8.83
N GLU A 178 15.31 -22.02 -9.28
CA GLU A 178 16.09 -20.91 -9.85
C GLU A 178 17.12 -20.37 -8.84
N ILE A 179 16.74 -20.28 -7.54
CA ILE A 179 17.66 -19.88 -6.48
C ILE A 179 18.80 -20.88 -6.39
N TYR A 180 18.48 -22.17 -6.33
CA TYR A 180 19.46 -23.24 -6.27
C TYR A 180 20.44 -23.20 -7.46
N ASP A 181 19.92 -23.17 -8.70
CA ASP A 181 20.72 -23.15 -9.90
C ASP A 181 21.60 -21.87 -9.99
N THR A 182 21.10 -20.73 -9.55
CA THR A 182 21.85 -19.47 -9.52
C THR A 182 23.01 -19.52 -8.52
N LEU A 183 22.77 -20.05 -7.32
CA LEU A 183 23.83 -20.20 -6.31
C LEU A 183 24.87 -21.24 -6.72
N VAL A 184 24.45 -22.36 -7.31
CA VAL A 184 25.37 -23.39 -7.85
C VAL A 184 26.22 -22.81 -8.96
N ALA A 185 25.66 -22.04 -9.86
CA ALA A 185 26.42 -21.41 -10.95
C ALA A 185 27.52 -20.47 -10.42
N ARG A 186 27.27 -19.77 -9.30
CA ARG A 186 28.23 -18.82 -8.73
C ARG A 186 29.26 -19.48 -7.82
N TYR A 187 28.82 -20.37 -6.93
CA TYR A 187 29.65 -20.88 -5.85
C TYR A 187 30.16 -22.30 -6.08
N GLY A 188 29.49 -23.08 -6.91
CA GLY A 188 29.94 -24.44 -7.32
C GLY A 188 30.25 -25.34 -6.15
N SER A 189 31.50 -25.85 -6.10
CA SER A 189 31.98 -26.78 -5.06
C SER A 189 32.13 -26.17 -3.66
N ARG A 190 31.99 -24.85 -3.50
CA ARG A 190 32.02 -24.20 -2.17
C ARG A 190 30.71 -24.37 -1.39
N ILE A 191 29.65 -24.89 -2.02
CA ILE A 191 28.38 -25.14 -1.36
C ILE A 191 28.37 -26.54 -0.74
N ASN A 192 28.02 -26.59 0.54
CA ASN A 192 27.70 -27.83 1.23
C ASN A 192 26.16 -27.95 1.34
N TRP A 193 25.61 -29.04 0.80
CA TRP A 193 24.17 -29.28 0.80
C TRP A 193 23.80 -30.20 1.97
N VAL A 194 22.83 -29.70 2.77
CA VAL A 194 22.26 -30.47 3.88
C VAL A 194 20.78 -30.64 3.64
N GLY A 195 20.31 -31.88 3.47
CA GLY A 195 18.90 -32.19 3.32
C GLY A 195 18.22 -32.38 4.68
N PHE A 196 16.99 -31.88 4.78
CA PHE A 196 16.14 -32.10 5.95
C PHE A 196 15.00 -33.05 5.60
N ASP A 197 15.04 -34.26 6.15
CA ASP A 197 14.02 -35.30 5.97
C ASP A 197 12.91 -35.26 7.05
N GLY A 198 12.80 -34.15 7.79
CA GLY A 198 11.85 -34.02 8.89
C GLY A 198 10.42 -33.97 8.40
N LYS A 199 9.64 -35.02 8.60
CA LYS A 199 8.19 -34.96 8.45
C LYS A 199 7.61 -34.13 9.57
N ARG A 200 7.08 -32.92 9.25
CA ARG A 200 6.46 -32.01 10.20
C ARG A 200 4.94 -32.04 10.02
N GLY A 201 4.22 -31.84 11.11
CA GLY A 201 2.77 -31.76 11.11
C GLY A 201 2.07 -33.09 11.37
N SER A 202 0.74 -33.06 11.38
CA SER A 202 -0.09 -34.24 11.52
C SER A 202 -0.01 -35.15 10.29
N HIS A 203 -0.33 -36.43 10.44
CA HIS A 203 -0.34 -37.41 9.33
C HIS A 203 -1.13 -36.90 8.11
N ILE A 204 -2.27 -36.20 8.34
CA ILE A 204 -3.10 -35.66 7.27
C ILE A 204 -2.41 -34.54 6.49
N VAL A 205 -1.63 -33.67 7.16
CA VAL A 205 -0.85 -32.62 6.49
C VAL A 205 0.27 -33.23 5.65
N GLN A 206 0.96 -34.24 6.15
CA GLN A 206 2.00 -34.96 5.42
C GLN A 206 1.45 -35.69 4.19
N GLU A 207 0.27 -36.26 4.30
CA GLU A 207 -0.41 -36.94 3.21
C GLU A 207 -0.91 -35.96 2.16
N LEU A 208 -1.46 -34.83 2.59
CA LEU A 208 -1.86 -33.73 1.70
C LEU A 208 -0.66 -33.18 0.94
N GLU A 209 0.44 -32.87 1.63
CA GLU A 209 1.67 -32.37 1.02
C GLU A 209 2.20 -33.35 -0.04
N SER A 210 2.25 -34.65 0.29
CA SER A 210 2.80 -35.68 -0.59
C SER A 210 1.96 -35.90 -1.85
N ASN A 211 0.66 -35.65 -1.81
CA ASN A 211 -0.27 -36.00 -2.88
C ASN A 211 -0.89 -34.78 -3.61
N TYR A 212 -0.79 -33.57 -3.07
CA TYR A 212 -1.50 -32.40 -3.58
C TYR A 212 -1.19 -32.06 -5.04
N PHE A 213 0.07 -32.22 -5.46
CA PHE A 213 0.53 -31.95 -6.82
C PHE A 213 0.81 -33.22 -7.64
N THR A 214 0.39 -34.38 -7.16
CA THR A 214 0.57 -35.64 -7.91
C THR A 214 -0.67 -35.93 -8.77
N SER A 215 -0.45 -36.31 -10.04
CA SER A 215 -1.54 -36.74 -10.94
C SER A 215 -1.19 -38.13 -11.50
N PRO A 216 -2.08 -39.10 -11.43
CA PRO A 216 -3.35 -39.08 -10.69
C PRO A 216 -3.13 -39.13 -9.17
N SER A 217 -3.99 -38.43 -8.43
CA SER A 217 -3.97 -38.48 -6.96
C SER A 217 -4.23 -39.92 -6.50
N LYS A 218 -3.34 -40.46 -5.68
CA LYS A 218 -3.62 -41.73 -5.00
C LYS A 218 -4.69 -41.43 -3.93
N GLN A 219 -5.86 -42.07 -4.06
CA GLN A 219 -6.81 -42.12 -2.97
C GLN A 219 -6.25 -43.06 -1.90
N ASN A 220 -5.71 -42.48 -0.84
CA ASN A 220 -5.40 -43.26 0.33
C ASN A 220 -6.64 -43.20 1.25
N SER A 221 -7.18 -44.35 1.57
CA SER A 221 -8.29 -44.52 2.53
C SER A 221 -7.75 -44.28 3.92
N THR A 222 -7.66 -43.04 4.36
CA THR A 222 -7.45 -42.73 5.77
C THR A 222 -8.74 -42.19 6.34
N ASP A 223 -9.02 -42.59 7.58
CA ASP A 223 -10.21 -42.16 8.34
C ASP A 223 -10.19 -40.65 8.68
N THR A 224 -9.19 -39.95 8.23
CA THR A 224 -8.97 -38.52 8.50
C THR A 224 -9.39 -37.67 7.30
N THR A 225 -10.43 -36.86 7.48
CA THR A 225 -10.93 -35.96 6.43
C THR A 225 -10.59 -34.51 6.74
N VAL A 226 -10.15 -33.77 5.71
CA VAL A 226 -10.07 -32.31 5.79
C VAL A 226 -11.46 -31.75 5.47
N PRO A 227 -12.12 -31.09 6.41
CA PRO A 227 -13.45 -30.54 6.16
C PRO A 227 -13.36 -29.36 5.20
N LEU A 228 -14.13 -29.40 4.13
CA LEU A 228 -14.34 -28.30 3.22
C LEU A 228 -15.61 -27.54 3.59
N ILE A 229 -15.49 -26.27 3.94
CA ILE A 229 -16.61 -25.39 4.23
C ILE A 229 -16.89 -24.53 3.00
N ARG A 230 -18.12 -24.62 2.49
CA ARG A 230 -18.59 -23.77 1.39
C ARG A 230 -19.71 -22.86 1.89
N GLY A 231 -19.46 -21.57 1.96
CA GLY A 231 -20.47 -20.57 2.26
C GLY A 231 -21.22 -20.10 1.02
N TYR A 232 -22.46 -19.67 1.17
CA TYR A 232 -23.23 -19.06 0.08
C TYR A 232 -22.69 -17.67 -0.30
N ASN A 233 -22.13 -16.96 0.68
CA ASN A 233 -21.42 -15.71 0.52
C ASN A 233 -20.34 -15.60 1.60
N ARG A 234 -19.51 -14.55 1.53
CA ARG A 234 -18.38 -14.34 2.47
C ARG A 234 -18.82 -14.27 3.93
N GLU A 235 -19.98 -13.66 4.22
CA GLU A 235 -20.50 -13.56 5.59
C GLU A 235 -20.88 -14.91 6.13
N ARG A 236 -21.55 -15.77 5.33
CA ARG A 236 -21.91 -17.15 5.73
C ARG A 236 -20.67 -18.05 5.87
N GLU A 237 -19.66 -17.80 5.07
CA GLU A 237 -18.38 -18.49 5.21
C GLU A 237 -17.68 -18.11 6.51
N ALA A 238 -17.57 -16.81 6.80
CA ALA A 238 -17.04 -16.30 8.08
C ALA A 238 -17.84 -16.80 9.30
N ASP A 239 -19.17 -16.86 9.21
CA ASP A 239 -20.06 -17.38 10.24
C ASP A 239 -19.83 -18.89 10.49
N ALA A 240 -19.63 -19.67 9.42
CA ALA A 240 -19.30 -21.08 9.55
C ALA A 240 -17.91 -21.31 10.18
N VAL A 241 -16.93 -20.48 9.80
CA VAL A 241 -15.60 -20.48 10.42
C VAL A 241 -15.66 -20.14 11.90
N ALA A 242 -16.41 -19.09 12.29
CA ALA A 242 -16.59 -18.70 13.68
C ALA A 242 -17.18 -19.84 14.53
N ARG A 243 -18.24 -20.49 14.05
CA ARG A 243 -18.83 -21.64 14.72
C ARG A 243 -17.86 -22.81 14.85
N ARG A 244 -17.05 -23.05 13.83
CA ARG A 244 -16.04 -24.11 13.88
C ARG A 244 -14.94 -23.80 14.92
N ILE A 245 -14.55 -22.54 15.07
CA ILE A 245 -13.59 -22.11 16.10
C ILE A 245 -14.18 -22.32 17.50
N LEU A 246 -15.43 -21.93 17.73
CA LEU A 246 -16.09 -22.14 19.01
C LEU A 246 -16.16 -23.64 19.34
N ALA A 247 -16.62 -24.46 18.41
CA ALA A 247 -16.67 -25.90 18.59
C ALA A 247 -15.30 -26.52 18.88
N TYR A 248 -14.24 -26.00 18.25
CA TYR A 248 -12.88 -26.43 18.54
C TYR A 248 -12.43 -26.05 19.95
N VAL A 249 -12.66 -24.81 20.38
CA VAL A 249 -12.30 -24.38 21.74
C VAL A 249 -13.10 -25.11 22.83
N GLU A 250 -14.36 -25.46 22.56
CA GLU A 250 -15.21 -26.22 23.45
C GLU A 250 -14.83 -27.72 23.49
N SER A 251 -14.19 -28.25 22.46
CA SER A 251 -13.92 -29.68 22.33
C SER A 251 -12.86 -30.21 23.31
N SER A 252 -11.99 -29.34 23.85
CA SER A 252 -10.90 -29.75 24.74
C SER A 252 -10.56 -28.66 25.74
N PRO A 253 -10.28 -29.00 27.01
CA PRO A 253 -9.80 -28.03 28.02
C PRO A 253 -8.47 -27.35 27.66
N GLU A 254 -7.70 -27.94 26.75
CA GLU A 254 -6.41 -27.38 26.31
C GLU A 254 -6.55 -26.49 25.07
N ALA A 255 -7.65 -26.56 24.33
CA ALA A 255 -7.90 -25.76 23.16
C ALA A 255 -8.05 -24.29 23.55
N ARG A 256 -7.40 -23.41 22.80
CA ARG A 256 -7.44 -21.96 23.01
C ARG A 256 -7.55 -21.25 21.67
N TYR A 257 -8.14 -20.06 21.67
CA TYR A 257 -8.22 -19.21 20.47
C TYR A 257 -6.83 -18.95 19.85
N ARG A 258 -5.79 -18.76 20.67
CA ARG A 258 -4.41 -18.59 20.21
C ARG A 258 -3.81 -19.76 19.44
N ASN A 259 -4.43 -20.94 19.50
CA ASN A 259 -4.01 -22.13 18.75
C ASN A 259 -4.62 -22.16 17.33
N VAL A 260 -5.49 -21.20 17.00
CA VAL A 260 -6.18 -21.12 15.72
C VAL A 260 -5.57 -20.00 14.88
N CYS A 261 -5.18 -20.32 13.64
CA CYS A 261 -4.73 -19.35 12.65
C CYS A 261 -5.62 -19.45 11.41
N ILE A 262 -6.03 -18.29 10.90
CA ILE A 262 -6.78 -18.19 9.64
C ILE A 262 -5.85 -17.54 8.62
N MET A 263 -5.55 -18.28 7.55
CA MET A 263 -4.74 -17.78 6.44
C MET A 263 -5.66 -17.25 5.35
N LEU A 264 -5.46 -15.98 4.98
CA LEU A 264 -6.21 -15.31 3.92
C LEU A 264 -5.25 -14.92 2.80
N ARG A 265 -5.66 -15.13 1.57
CA ARG A 265 -4.91 -14.63 0.42
C ARG A 265 -5.03 -13.10 0.29
N GLU A 266 -6.22 -12.58 0.59
CA GLU A 266 -6.57 -11.15 0.50
C GLU A 266 -7.24 -10.71 1.78
N SER A 267 -6.46 -10.18 2.72
CA SER A 267 -6.97 -9.70 4.01
C SER A 267 -7.95 -8.52 3.87
N GLU A 268 -7.78 -7.67 2.85
CA GLU A 268 -8.67 -6.53 2.60
C GLU A 268 -10.09 -6.97 2.23
N THR A 269 -10.21 -8.08 1.51
CA THR A 269 -11.51 -8.60 1.04
C THR A 269 -12.34 -9.25 2.16
N TYR A 270 -11.68 -9.96 3.07
CA TYR A 270 -12.33 -10.74 4.14
C TYR A 270 -12.24 -10.09 5.52
N GLY A 271 -11.26 -9.21 5.74
CA GLY A 271 -10.92 -8.70 7.07
C GLY A 271 -12.09 -8.07 7.81
N ASP A 272 -12.82 -7.14 7.17
CA ASP A 272 -13.99 -6.48 7.79
C ASP A 272 -15.12 -7.45 8.09
N THR A 273 -15.33 -8.44 7.24
CA THR A 273 -16.40 -9.44 7.42
C THR A 273 -16.05 -10.35 8.58
N LEU A 274 -14.81 -10.82 8.66
CA LEU A 274 -14.36 -11.67 9.77
C LEU A 274 -14.39 -10.92 11.11
N GLU A 275 -13.91 -9.67 11.14
CA GLU A 275 -13.93 -8.82 12.34
C GLU A 275 -15.34 -8.69 12.89
N LYS A 276 -16.31 -8.28 12.07
CA LYS A 276 -17.72 -8.14 12.47
C LYS A 276 -18.34 -9.45 12.96
N VAL A 277 -18.01 -10.55 12.28
CA VAL A 277 -18.53 -11.86 12.67
C VAL A 277 -17.91 -12.33 14.00
N PHE A 278 -16.60 -12.15 14.17
CA PHE A 278 -15.92 -12.56 15.41
C PHE A 278 -16.33 -11.72 16.60
N GLU A 279 -16.54 -10.41 16.42
CA GLU A 279 -17.13 -9.54 17.44
C GLU A 279 -18.53 -10.04 17.86
N ARG A 280 -19.38 -10.38 16.90
CA ARG A 280 -20.73 -10.93 17.15
C ARG A 280 -20.72 -12.24 17.95
N TYR A 281 -19.70 -13.09 17.71
CA TYR A 281 -19.53 -14.36 18.43
C TYR A 281 -18.65 -14.24 19.68
N GLY A 282 -18.14 -13.06 20.02
CA GLY A 282 -17.23 -12.86 21.15
C GLY A 282 -15.90 -13.58 21.02
N ILE A 283 -15.42 -13.82 19.79
CA ILE A 283 -14.16 -14.50 19.53
C ILE A 283 -13.02 -13.47 19.58
N PRO A 284 -12.07 -13.59 20.54
CA PRO A 284 -10.87 -12.77 20.56
C PRO A 284 -10.04 -13.00 19.29
N HIS A 285 -9.69 -11.95 18.58
CA HIS A 285 -8.98 -12.05 17.31
C HIS A 285 -7.98 -10.92 17.11
N PHE A 286 -7.00 -11.16 16.26
CA PHE A 286 -6.10 -10.18 15.69
C PHE A 286 -6.04 -10.38 14.17
N ILE A 287 -6.25 -9.31 13.41
CA ILE A 287 -6.16 -9.33 11.95
C ILE A 287 -4.98 -8.43 11.55
N ASP A 288 -3.94 -9.04 10.97
CA ASP A 288 -2.78 -8.32 10.45
C ASP A 288 -3.16 -7.62 9.13
N ARG A 289 -3.57 -6.35 9.23
CA ARG A 289 -3.89 -5.50 8.08
C ARG A 289 -3.64 -4.03 8.37
N GLN A 290 -3.28 -3.31 7.34
CA GLN A 290 -3.23 -1.86 7.39
C GLN A 290 -4.64 -1.29 7.16
N ARG A 291 -5.08 -0.38 8.04
CA ARG A 291 -6.34 0.36 7.84
C ARG A 291 -6.03 1.65 7.08
N PRO A 292 -6.65 1.89 5.91
CA PRO A 292 -6.45 3.14 5.20
C PRO A 292 -7.03 4.31 6.02
N MET A 293 -6.25 5.40 6.12
CA MET A 293 -6.68 6.63 6.82
C MET A 293 -7.73 7.45 6.06
N LYS A 294 -8.13 7.03 4.87
CA LYS A 294 -9.03 7.78 3.98
C LYS A 294 -10.35 8.20 4.66
N ASN A 295 -10.93 7.34 5.48
CA ASN A 295 -12.19 7.58 6.17
C ASN A 295 -11.99 7.95 7.65
N HIS A 296 -10.77 8.28 8.04
CA HIS A 296 -10.50 8.77 9.38
C HIS A 296 -10.79 10.29 9.43
N PRO A 297 -11.45 10.83 10.48
CA PRO A 297 -11.81 12.24 10.55
C PRO A 297 -10.64 13.19 10.27
N LEU A 298 -9.43 12.86 10.74
CA LEU A 298 -8.22 13.63 10.44
C LEU A 298 -7.86 13.60 8.94
N GLY A 299 -8.02 12.45 8.28
CA GLY A 299 -7.80 12.32 6.83
C GLY A 299 -8.81 13.14 6.03
N GLU A 300 -10.08 13.12 6.44
CA GLU A 300 -11.14 13.93 5.85
C GLU A 300 -10.90 15.43 6.07
N LEU A 301 -10.49 15.83 7.28
CA LEU A 301 -10.13 17.21 7.60
C LEU A 301 -9.01 17.74 6.68
N LEU A 302 -7.91 16.99 6.55
CA LEU A 302 -6.80 17.37 5.68
C LEU A 302 -7.24 17.47 4.22
N THR A 303 -8.01 16.49 3.73
CA THR A 303 -8.56 16.52 2.38
C THR A 303 -9.44 17.75 2.16
N ALA A 304 -10.35 18.03 3.10
CA ALA A 304 -11.24 19.17 3.03
C ALA A 304 -10.50 20.51 3.04
N LEU A 305 -9.41 20.64 3.82
CA LEU A 305 -8.58 21.85 3.83
C LEU A 305 -7.96 22.15 2.45
N PHE A 306 -7.48 21.13 1.73
CA PHE A 306 -6.97 21.33 0.37
C PHE A 306 -8.09 21.56 -0.64
N ASP A 307 -9.23 20.90 -0.49
CA ASP A 307 -10.37 21.05 -1.38
C ASP A 307 -11.02 22.44 -1.22
N ILE A 308 -11.00 23.05 -0.04
CA ILE A 308 -11.44 24.41 0.20
C ILE A 308 -10.63 25.41 -0.65
N VAL A 309 -9.30 25.24 -0.69
CA VAL A 309 -8.43 26.08 -1.53
C VAL A 309 -8.70 25.83 -3.00
N ARG A 310 -8.77 24.56 -3.41
CA ARG A 310 -8.96 24.17 -4.81
C ARG A 310 -10.30 24.59 -5.38
N HIS A 311 -11.36 24.54 -4.59
CA HIS A 311 -12.73 24.80 -5.00
C HIS A 311 -13.30 26.11 -4.43
N ASN A 312 -12.42 26.97 -3.89
CA ASN A 312 -12.78 28.31 -3.41
C ASN A 312 -13.98 28.31 -2.46
N TYR A 313 -13.84 27.68 -1.28
CA TYR A 313 -14.89 27.59 -0.25
C TYR A 313 -16.21 26.96 -0.76
N SER A 314 -16.13 25.94 -1.62
CA SER A 314 -17.34 25.24 -2.03
C SER A 314 -18.08 24.66 -0.82
N ARG A 315 -19.41 24.67 -0.88
CA ARG A 315 -20.26 24.17 0.21
C ARG A 315 -19.87 22.75 0.62
N ASP A 316 -19.64 21.88 -0.35
CA ASP A 316 -19.32 20.47 -0.09
C ASP A 316 -17.99 20.33 0.65
N SER A 317 -16.96 21.09 0.26
CA SER A 317 -15.66 21.10 0.96
C SER A 317 -15.78 21.66 2.37
N MET A 318 -16.57 22.73 2.56
CA MET A 318 -16.78 23.35 3.87
C MET A 318 -17.49 22.39 4.83
N PHE A 319 -18.55 21.72 4.39
CA PHE A 319 -19.27 20.78 5.27
C PHE A 319 -18.56 19.44 5.44
N LEU A 320 -17.73 19.01 4.51
CA LEU A 320 -16.81 17.90 4.75
C LEU A 320 -15.89 18.21 5.94
N LEU A 321 -15.29 19.41 5.97
CA LEU A 321 -14.45 19.87 7.09
C LEU A 321 -15.23 19.95 8.41
N LEU A 322 -16.38 20.61 8.40
CA LEU A 322 -17.15 20.90 9.63
C LEU A 322 -17.75 19.65 10.26
N LYS A 323 -18.07 18.62 9.47
CA LYS A 323 -18.64 17.36 9.93
C LYS A 323 -17.60 16.36 10.44
N THR A 324 -16.31 16.71 10.42
CA THR A 324 -15.25 15.89 11.02
C THR A 324 -15.27 15.92 12.56
N ASP A 325 -16.02 16.83 13.17
CA ASP A 325 -16.05 17.12 14.61
C ASP A 325 -14.68 17.57 15.19
N LEU A 326 -13.74 17.97 14.33
CA LEU A 326 -12.41 18.46 14.71
C LEU A 326 -12.29 19.99 14.70
N MET A 327 -13.35 20.68 14.29
CA MET A 327 -13.42 22.13 14.33
C MET A 327 -14.00 22.61 15.68
N PRO A 328 -13.65 23.83 16.17
CA PRO A 328 -14.11 24.32 17.47
C PRO A 328 -15.57 24.82 17.41
N LEU A 329 -16.47 23.98 16.96
CA LEU A 329 -17.92 24.19 16.91
C LEU A 329 -18.63 22.94 17.45
N THR A 330 -19.79 23.16 18.10
CA THR A 330 -20.64 22.03 18.48
C THR A 330 -21.38 21.48 17.26
N ARG A 331 -21.83 20.24 17.33
CA ARG A 331 -22.57 19.59 16.23
C ARG A 331 -23.85 20.37 15.91
N GLU A 332 -24.56 20.85 16.93
CA GLU A 332 -25.77 21.65 16.76
C GLU A 332 -25.49 22.96 16.02
N ALA A 333 -24.34 23.60 16.31
CA ALA A 333 -23.95 24.82 15.61
C ALA A 333 -23.62 24.55 14.14
N VAL A 334 -22.98 23.41 13.84
CA VAL A 334 -22.70 22.97 12.46
C VAL A 334 -24.00 22.67 11.72
N ASP A 335 -24.95 21.98 12.33
CA ASP A 335 -26.23 21.63 11.73
C ASP A 335 -27.09 22.88 11.49
N GLU A 336 -27.11 23.87 12.44
CA GLU A 336 -27.79 25.15 12.27
C GLU A 336 -27.17 25.96 11.12
N LEU A 337 -25.83 25.95 11.04
CA LEU A 337 -25.08 26.62 9.97
C LEU A 337 -25.34 25.96 8.60
N GLU A 338 -25.37 24.65 8.51
CA GLU A 338 -25.67 23.93 7.27
C GLU A 338 -27.08 24.27 6.76
N ASN A 339 -28.07 24.19 7.65
CA ASN A 339 -29.45 24.54 7.29
C ASN A 339 -29.57 25.97 6.78
N TYR A 340 -28.84 26.90 7.39
CA TYR A 340 -28.84 28.30 6.96
C TYR A 340 -28.18 28.48 5.59
N VAL A 341 -27.02 27.83 5.40
CA VAL A 341 -26.26 27.85 4.13
C VAL A 341 -27.06 27.26 2.98
N LEU A 342 -27.77 26.14 3.22
CA LEU A 342 -28.64 25.51 2.24
C LEU A 342 -29.86 26.42 1.90
N GLU A 343 -30.48 26.98 2.92
CA GLU A 343 -31.67 27.82 2.76
C GLU A 343 -31.39 29.05 1.91
N PHE A 344 -30.27 29.74 2.12
CA PHE A 344 -29.94 31.00 1.45
C PHE A 344 -28.92 30.83 0.30
N GLY A 345 -28.60 29.61 -0.09
CA GLY A 345 -27.70 29.31 -1.22
C GLY A 345 -26.34 29.97 -1.06
N ILE A 346 -25.75 29.84 0.14
CA ILE A 346 -24.44 30.41 0.43
C ILE A 346 -23.37 29.45 -0.09
N ASP A 347 -22.46 29.96 -0.92
CA ASP A 347 -21.39 29.19 -1.54
C ASP A 347 -20.23 30.10 -1.92
N HIS A 348 -19.02 29.53 -2.10
CA HIS A 348 -17.81 30.22 -2.58
C HIS A 348 -17.53 31.55 -1.85
N TYR A 349 -17.26 32.64 -2.57
CA TYR A 349 -16.88 33.96 -2.02
C TYR A 349 -17.89 34.53 -0.99
N LYS A 350 -19.11 34.00 -0.90
CA LYS A 350 -20.05 34.41 0.13
C LYS A 350 -19.60 34.09 1.54
N TRP A 351 -18.70 33.10 1.72
CA TRP A 351 -18.10 32.78 3.01
C TRP A 351 -17.19 33.88 3.54
N GLU A 352 -16.55 34.65 2.65
CA GLU A 352 -15.61 35.72 3.00
C GLU A 352 -16.33 37.03 3.41
N ARG A 353 -17.62 37.13 3.17
CA ARG A 353 -18.40 38.34 3.55
C ARG A 353 -18.28 38.58 5.05
N GLU A 354 -18.25 39.85 5.47
CA GLU A 354 -18.13 40.22 6.86
C GLU A 354 -19.32 39.72 7.71
N SER A 355 -20.53 39.72 7.13
CA SER A 355 -21.71 39.11 7.73
C SER A 355 -22.72 38.64 6.68
N TRP A 356 -23.59 37.72 7.06
CA TRP A 356 -24.71 37.27 6.25
C TRP A 356 -25.99 37.97 6.72
N PRO A 357 -26.64 38.82 5.88
CA PRO A 357 -27.81 39.60 6.26
C PRO A 357 -29.13 38.84 6.11
N TYR A 358 -29.12 37.59 5.60
CA TYR A 358 -30.32 36.87 5.18
C TYR A 358 -31.22 36.48 6.35
N LEU A 359 -32.54 36.73 6.17
CA LEU A 359 -33.62 36.41 7.10
C LEU A 359 -34.81 35.80 6.35
N ARG A 360 -35.55 34.89 7.00
CA ARG A 360 -36.81 34.38 6.45
C ARG A 360 -37.86 35.46 6.38
N GLY A 361 -38.64 35.50 5.31
CA GLY A 361 -39.78 36.41 5.17
C GLY A 361 -39.44 37.87 4.83
N PHE A 362 -38.18 38.14 4.45
CA PHE A 362 -37.81 39.48 3.96
C PHE A 362 -38.40 39.69 2.55
N HIS A 363 -39.51 40.42 2.46
CA HIS A 363 -40.01 40.95 1.19
C HIS A 363 -39.58 42.43 1.09
N GLU A 364 -39.04 42.84 -0.07
CA GLU A 364 -38.70 44.25 -0.34
C GLU A 364 -39.89 45.14 0.01
N GLY A 365 -39.73 46.00 1.01
CA GLY A 365 -40.76 46.98 1.43
C GLY A 365 -41.37 46.77 2.82
N GLN A 366 -40.93 45.79 3.62
CA GLN A 366 -41.32 45.68 5.03
C GLN A 366 -40.12 45.93 5.94
N ASP A 367 -40.14 47.07 6.66
CA ASP A 367 -39.07 47.48 7.61
C ASP A 367 -39.10 46.74 8.98
N GLU A 368 -40.00 45.79 9.19
CA GLU A 368 -40.05 45.01 10.42
C GLU A 368 -39.17 43.77 10.28
N GLU A 369 -37.97 43.80 10.91
CA GLU A 369 -37.15 42.63 11.14
C GLU A 369 -37.99 41.52 11.80
N CYS A 370 -38.05 40.37 11.20
CA CYS A 370 -38.66 39.20 11.82
C CYS A 370 -37.83 38.82 13.06
N HIS A 371 -38.27 39.26 14.24
CA HIS A 371 -37.57 39.08 15.52
C HIS A 371 -37.25 37.64 15.84
N VAL A 372 -37.89 36.67 15.20
CA VAL A 372 -37.69 35.24 15.42
C VAL A 372 -36.38 34.75 14.80
N ASP A 373 -35.95 35.28 13.66
CA ASP A 373 -34.75 34.82 12.93
C ASP A 373 -33.47 35.61 13.28
N ALA A 374 -33.58 36.77 13.94
CA ALA A 374 -32.42 37.58 14.30
C ALA A 374 -31.44 36.85 15.25
N PRO A 375 -31.89 36.11 16.29
CA PRO A 375 -30.99 35.34 17.15
C PRO A 375 -30.28 34.19 16.40
N ARG A 376 -30.97 33.50 15.46
CA ARG A 376 -30.42 32.46 14.60
C ARG A 376 -29.31 33.04 13.70
N ARG A 377 -29.60 34.16 13.03
CA ARG A 377 -28.62 34.88 12.20
C ARG A 377 -27.37 35.27 13.01
N ALA A 378 -27.54 35.73 14.24
CA ALA A 378 -26.40 36.08 15.11
C ALA A 378 -25.52 34.85 15.43
N ARG A 379 -26.12 33.71 15.82
CA ARG A 379 -25.39 32.48 16.10
C ARG A 379 -24.66 31.95 14.86
N VAL A 380 -25.32 31.92 13.72
CA VAL A 380 -24.73 31.47 12.45
C VAL A 380 -23.56 32.35 12.03
N ASN A 381 -23.70 33.70 12.13
CA ASN A 381 -22.59 34.61 11.84
C ASN A 381 -21.45 34.45 12.84
N GLN A 382 -21.72 34.14 14.11
CA GLN A 382 -20.66 33.84 15.09
C GLN A 382 -19.93 32.55 14.74
N ALA A 383 -20.63 31.46 14.40
CA ALA A 383 -20.04 30.21 13.94
C ALA A 383 -19.18 30.43 12.69
N ARG A 384 -19.70 31.17 11.69
CA ARG A 384 -18.93 31.56 10.50
C ARG A 384 -17.63 32.28 10.86
N LYS A 385 -17.68 33.28 11.73
CA LYS A 385 -16.50 34.05 12.17
C LYS A 385 -15.46 33.17 12.80
N THR A 386 -15.87 32.23 13.64
CA THR A 386 -14.95 31.24 14.27
C THR A 386 -14.25 30.38 13.22
N ILE A 387 -14.97 29.90 12.21
CA ILE A 387 -14.42 29.09 11.13
C ILE A 387 -13.46 29.91 10.27
N MET A 388 -13.89 31.09 9.82
CA MET A 388 -13.09 31.91 8.92
C MET A 388 -11.82 32.45 9.57
N ALA A 389 -11.80 32.67 10.88
CA ALA A 389 -10.58 33.02 11.61
C ALA A 389 -9.49 31.94 11.51
N ILE A 390 -9.88 30.67 11.35
CA ILE A 390 -8.98 29.55 11.16
C ILE A 390 -8.63 29.35 9.69
N LEU A 391 -9.62 29.42 8.80
CA LEU A 391 -9.46 29.06 7.39
C LEU A 391 -8.83 30.17 6.54
N SER A 392 -9.08 31.46 6.82
CA SER A 392 -8.53 32.54 6.00
C SER A 392 -7.00 32.54 5.97
N PRO A 393 -6.27 32.40 7.11
CA PRO A 393 -4.82 32.32 7.08
C PRO A 393 -4.30 31.09 6.32
N TRP A 394 -5.02 29.95 6.41
CA TRP A 394 -4.68 28.75 5.65
C TRP A 394 -4.88 28.95 4.16
N PHE A 395 -5.99 29.53 3.77
CA PHE A 395 -6.32 29.81 2.36
C PHE A 395 -5.27 30.74 1.74
N ASP A 396 -4.94 31.85 2.43
CA ASP A 396 -3.94 32.81 1.97
C ASP A 396 -2.55 32.17 1.81
N PHE A 397 -2.15 31.37 2.80
CA PHE A 397 -0.88 30.61 2.72
C PHE A 397 -0.88 29.64 1.53
N ALA A 398 -1.92 28.84 1.38
CA ALA A 398 -1.98 27.80 0.35
C ALA A 398 -2.17 28.37 -1.07
N ALA A 399 -2.88 29.49 -1.21
CA ALA A 399 -3.08 30.16 -2.51
C ALA A 399 -1.82 30.86 -3.04
N HIS A 400 -0.89 31.27 -2.14
CA HIS A 400 0.38 31.94 -2.50
C HIS A 400 1.59 31.00 -2.51
N SER A 401 1.39 29.72 -2.15
CA SER A 401 2.46 28.69 -2.17
C SER A 401 2.45 28.00 -3.54
N GLU A 402 2.93 28.70 -4.61
CA GLU A 402 3.19 28.08 -5.91
C GLU A 402 4.58 27.43 -5.97
#